data_3c49e428881803cc4f8a8e81eb63903a
#
_entry.id   3c49e428881803cc4f8a8e81eb63903a
#
_cell.length_a   1.000
_cell.length_b   1.000
_cell.length_c   1.000
_cell.angle_alpha   90.00
_cell.angle_beta   90.00
_cell.angle_gamma   90.00
#
_symmetry.space_group_name_H-M   'P 1'
#
loop_
_entity.id
_entity.type
_entity.pdbx_description
1 polymer ?
#
loop_
_entity_poly.entity_id
_entity_poly.type
_entity_poly.pdbx_seq_one_letter_code
_entity_poly.pdbx_strand_id
1 'polypeptide(L)'
;MKTKNILASMLLLATLSAQAETPEWVKRIKLSGYGMTQYQYSNQQNAKGNTFNLRLLRLSLEGRVSNDFYWKAQMQINGNTSTLGSSPRLVDLFAEWQKYDFARVKVGQFKRPFTFDNPLHPIDQGFMSVGQAVLKLAGFSDRSGEQPSNGRLQLQGDVLPNAEGRKLLHYQVGIFNGQGINTKDVDQCKDVIGGIWVMPVKGMRVGVFGWEGSVARRGTWSDAAGVLHSGVRSLPKHRYALSGEYKVNDWTVRSEYVHSTGKAFSTAITNTN
;
A
#
# COMPACT_ATOMS: atom_id res chain seq x y z
N MET A 1 -4.90 25.73 32.73
CA MET A 1 -4.04 24.99 33.70
C MET A 1 -3.85 23.49 33.41
N LYS A 2 -4.65 22.84 32.58
CA LYS A 2 -4.55 21.36 32.35
C LYS A 2 -3.46 20.93 31.34
N THR A 3 -3.06 21.77 30.42
CA THR A 3 -2.03 21.44 29.38
C THR A 3 -0.60 21.42 29.89
N LYS A 4 -0.27 22.21 30.90
CA LYS A 4 1.08 22.25 31.51
C LYS A 4 1.41 20.94 32.26
N ASN A 5 0.40 20.28 32.83
CA ASN A 5 0.60 19.05 33.58
C ASN A 5 0.81 17.83 32.67
N ILE A 6 0.29 17.85 31.44
CA ILE A 6 0.50 16.75 30.46
C ILE A 6 1.93 16.79 29.91
N LEU A 7 2.45 17.99 29.60
CA LEU A 7 3.85 18.13 29.18
C LEU A 7 4.84 17.74 30.29
N ALA A 8 4.54 18.13 31.54
CA ALA A 8 5.38 17.76 32.69
C ALA A 8 5.35 16.25 32.96
N SER A 9 4.21 15.60 32.77
CA SER A 9 4.09 14.13 32.92
C SER A 9 4.81 13.38 31.80
N MET A 10 4.80 13.89 30.58
CA MET A 10 5.58 13.31 29.47
C MET A 10 7.08 13.52 29.64
N LEU A 11 7.52 14.67 30.16
CA LEU A 11 8.93 14.89 30.48
C LEU A 11 9.39 14.01 31.65
N LEU A 12 8.55 13.81 32.67
CA LEU A 12 8.86 12.94 33.81
C LEU A 12 8.97 11.46 33.41
N LEU A 13 8.13 10.99 32.51
CA LEU A 13 8.24 9.65 31.92
C LEU A 13 9.52 9.47 31.07
N ALA A 14 9.92 10.51 30.37
CA ALA A 14 11.17 10.50 29.59
C ALA A 14 12.43 10.49 30.47
N THR A 15 12.39 11.12 31.65
CA THR A 15 13.52 11.15 32.59
C THR A 15 13.62 9.90 33.46
N LEU A 16 12.50 9.23 33.76
CA LEU A 16 12.50 7.97 34.48
C LEU A 16 13.01 6.77 33.62
N SER A 17 12.92 6.88 32.30
CA SER A 17 13.49 5.87 31.39
C SER A 17 14.99 5.95 31.18
N ALA A 18 15.64 7.03 31.62
CA ALA A 18 17.08 7.22 31.43
C ALA A 18 17.99 6.42 32.41
N GLN A 19 17.43 5.81 33.45
CA GLN A 19 18.19 5.01 34.42
C GLN A 19 17.87 3.51 34.41
N ALA A 20 16.84 3.07 33.69
CA ALA A 20 16.57 1.64 33.52
C ALA A 20 17.28 1.14 32.26
N GLU A 21 18.04 0.06 32.36
CA GLU A 21 18.56 -0.64 31.17
C GLU A 21 17.39 -0.92 30.24
N THR A 22 17.49 -0.43 29.01
CA THR A 22 16.43 -0.64 28.01
C THR A 22 16.29 -2.13 27.77
N PRO A 23 15.10 -2.72 28.03
CA PRO A 23 14.90 -4.16 27.82
C PRO A 23 15.31 -4.59 26.41
N GLU A 24 15.88 -5.77 26.27
CA GLU A 24 16.40 -6.26 24.97
C GLU A 24 15.35 -6.28 23.86
N TRP A 25 14.09 -6.50 24.20
CA TRP A 25 13.01 -6.45 23.22
C TRP A 25 12.76 -5.03 22.67
N VAL A 26 12.98 -3.97 23.47
CA VAL A 26 12.86 -2.57 23.04
C VAL A 26 14.00 -2.22 22.07
N LYS A 27 15.20 -2.72 22.29
CA LYS A 27 16.34 -2.53 21.38
C LYS A 27 16.08 -3.11 19.98
N ARG A 28 15.16 -4.05 19.87
CA ARG A 28 14.73 -4.66 18.58
C ARG A 28 13.65 -3.88 17.85
N ILE A 29 13.15 -2.78 18.45
CA ILE A 29 12.13 -1.93 17.84
C ILE A 29 12.82 -0.71 17.24
N LYS A 30 12.54 -0.46 15.96
CA LYS A 30 13.02 0.71 15.24
C LYS A 30 11.86 1.67 14.99
N LEU A 31 11.99 2.89 15.48
CA LEU A 31 11.14 4.01 15.12
C LEU A 31 11.74 4.72 13.91
N SER A 32 10.95 4.93 12.89
CA SER A 32 11.33 5.68 11.69
C SER A 32 10.17 6.53 11.19
N GLY A 33 10.48 7.48 10.31
CA GLY A 33 9.43 8.31 9.73
C GLY A 33 9.98 9.22 8.66
N TYR A 34 9.07 9.84 7.92
CA TYR A 34 9.42 10.83 6.90
C TYR A 34 8.30 11.83 6.69
N GLY A 35 8.69 13.04 6.29
CA GLY A 35 7.80 14.10 5.84
C GLY A 35 8.12 14.47 4.40
N MET A 36 7.08 14.69 3.59
CA MET A 36 7.18 15.18 2.22
C MET A 36 6.40 16.48 2.11
N THR A 37 7.10 17.56 1.78
CA THR A 37 6.48 18.84 1.43
C THR A 37 6.43 18.99 -0.08
N GLN A 38 5.47 19.73 -0.60
CA GLN A 38 5.37 20.02 -2.02
C GLN A 38 4.86 21.44 -2.26
N TYR A 39 5.27 21.98 -3.39
CA TYR A 39 4.68 23.16 -4.00
C TYR A 39 3.85 22.73 -5.20
N GLN A 40 2.61 23.20 -5.28
CA GLN A 40 1.71 22.94 -6.39
C GLN A 40 1.31 24.24 -7.06
N TYR A 41 1.45 24.25 -8.36
CA TYR A 41 0.92 25.31 -9.23
C TYR A 41 0.01 24.70 -10.28
N SER A 42 -1.18 25.25 -10.45
CA SER A 42 -2.13 24.85 -11.50
C SER A 42 -2.76 26.11 -12.11
N ASN A 43 -2.75 26.16 -13.42
CA ASN A 43 -3.42 27.20 -14.20
C ASN A 43 -4.61 26.63 -15.01
N GLN A 44 -5.07 25.43 -14.66
CA GLN A 44 -6.23 24.84 -15.34
C GLN A 44 -7.49 25.64 -15.06
N GLN A 45 -8.34 25.76 -16.07
CA GLN A 45 -9.66 26.39 -15.92
C GLN A 45 -10.45 25.60 -14.85
N ASN A 46 -11.00 26.26 -13.87
CA ASN A 46 -11.71 25.71 -12.70
C ASN A 46 -10.83 24.97 -11.65
N ALA A 47 -9.50 24.95 -11.80
CA ALA A 47 -8.60 24.34 -10.84
C ALA A 47 -7.31 25.18 -10.65
N LYS A 48 -7.43 26.50 -10.72
CA LYS A 48 -6.30 27.40 -10.46
C LYS A 48 -5.89 27.31 -9.01
N GLY A 49 -4.60 27.14 -8.78
CA GLY A 49 -4.05 27.04 -7.43
C GLY A 49 -2.57 27.31 -7.38
N ASN A 50 -2.14 27.86 -6.27
CA ASN A 50 -0.75 28.11 -5.96
C ASN A 50 -0.60 27.86 -4.45
N THR A 51 0.03 26.76 -4.06
CA THR A 51 0.06 26.37 -2.64
C THR A 51 1.29 25.55 -2.28
N PHE A 52 1.80 25.82 -1.08
CA PHE A 52 2.68 24.90 -0.38
C PHE A 52 1.86 24.02 0.54
N ASN A 53 2.08 22.73 0.51
CA ASN A 53 1.41 21.80 1.42
C ASN A 53 2.32 20.66 1.87
N LEU A 54 1.90 20.04 2.98
CA LEU A 54 2.50 18.80 3.48
C LEU A 54 1.84 17.62 2.76
N ARG A 55 2.57 16.98 1.85
CA ARG A 55 2.06 15.86 1.07
C ARG A 55 1.87 14.62 1.91
N LEU A 56 2.91 14.21 2.63
CA LEU A 56 2.91 13.01 3.47
C LEU A 56 3.67 13.30 4.77
N LEU A 57 3.13 12.83 5.89
CA LEU A 57 3.84 12.69 7.15
C LEU A 57 3.52 11.30 7.69
N ARG A 58 4.53 10.42 7.72
CA ARG A 58 4.37 9.04 8.16
C ARG A 58 5.36 8.69 9.26
N LEU A 59 4.86 7.94 10.24
CA LEU A 59 5.66 7.32 11.29
C LEU A 59 5.50 5.81 11.20
N SER A 60 6.60 5.10 11.43
CA SER A 60 6.67 3.64 11.38
C SER A 60 7.36 3.11 12.61
N LEU A 61 6.78 2.06 13.18
CA LEU A 61 7.41 1.18 14.15
C LEU A 61 7.60 -0.16 13.47
N GLU A 62 8.81 -0.70 13.55
CA GLU A 62 9.11 -2.01 12.99
C GLU A 62 10.07 -2.76 13.89
N GLY A 63 10.03 -4.08 13.85
CA GLY A 63 10.92 -4.88 14.67
C GLY A 63 10.79 -6.39 14.45
N ARG A 64 11.55 -7.14 15.26
CA ARG A 64 11.51 -8.59 15.29
C ARG A 64 11.11 -9.07 16.68
N VAL A 65 10.06 -9.89 16.75
CA VAL A 65 9.67 -10.58 17.99
C VAL A 65 10.62 -11.74 18.25
N SER A 66 11.02 -12.43 17.19
CA SER A 66 12.05 -13.47 17.17
C SER A 66 12.87 -13.35 15.89
N ASN A 67 13.84 -14.22 15.70
CA ASN A 67 14.64 -14.25 14.46
C ASN A 67 13.78 -14.48 13.22
N ASP A 68 12.68 -15.20 13.37
CA ASP A 68 11.82 -15.64 12.28
C ASP A 68 10.61 -14.71 12.05
N PHE A 69 10.24 -13.88 13.03
CA PHE A 69 9.04 -13.03 12.94
C PHE A 69 9.39 -11.55 12.89
N TYR A 70 9.07 -10.93 11.79
CA TYR A 70 9.13 -9.48 11.57
C TYR A 70 7.74 -8.87 11.61
N TRP A 71 7.62 -7.67 12.15
CA TRP A 71 6.39 -6.89 12.13
C TRP A 71 6.64 -5.43 11.80
N LYS A 72 5.61 -4.79 11.26
CA LYS A 72 5.63 -3.36 10.96
C LYS A 72 4.25 -2.75 11.21
N ALA A 73 4.25 -1.57 11.84
CA ALA A 73 3.11 -0.68 11.94
C ALA A 73 3.49 0.68 11.35
N GLN A 74 2.70 1.21 10.42
CA GLN A 74 2.92 2.52 9.83
C GLN A 74 1.64 3.34 9.85
N MET A 75 1.73 4.56 10.36
CA MET A 75 0.62 5.51 10.37
C MET A 75 0.93 6.72 9.52
N GLN A 76 -0.07 7.20 8.82
CA GLN A 76 -0.07 8.52 8.22
C GLN A 76 -0.76 9.49 9.16
N ILE A 77 -0.08 10.58 9.49
CA ILE A 77 -0.53 11.55 10.51
C ILE A 77 -1.22 12.75 9.87
N ASN A 78 -0.72 13.22 8.72
CA ASN A 78 -1.33 14.36 8.04
C ASN A 78 -2.58 13.95 7.26
N GLY A 79 -3.65 14.74 7.39
CA GLY A 79 -4.92 14.51 6.70
C GLY A 79 -5.38 15.64 5.78
N ASN A 80 -4.53 16.63 5.62
CA ASN A 80 -4.85 17.86 4.89
C ASN A 80 -4.62 17.79 3.39
N THR A 81 -4.32 16.62 2.86
CA THR A 81 -4.07 16.49 1.44
C THR A 81 -5.28 15.90 0.74
N SER A 82 -5.64 16.46 -0.40
CA SER A 82 -6.68 15.95 -1.30
C SER A 82 -6.47 14.48 -1.74
N THR A 83 -5.32 13.92 -1.39
CA THR A 83 -4.92 12.58 -1.78
C THR A 83 -5.31 11.48 -0.81
N LEU A 84 -5.69 11.81 0.43
CA LEU A 84 -5.67 10.82 1.49
C LEU A 84 -6.89 10.81 2.41
N GLY A 85 -7.86 11.68 2.19
CA GLY A 85 -9.03 11.76 3.07
C GLY A 85 -8.66 12.17 4.50
N SER A 86 -9.47 11.78 5.46
CA SER A 86 -9.26 12.11 6.87
C SER A 86 -8.06 11.36 7.46
N SER A 87 -7.35 12.01 8.35
CA SER A 87 -6.18 11.51 9.07
C SER A 87 -6.41 11.65 10.59
N PRO A 88 -5.68 10.96 11.45
CA PRO A 88 -4.64 9.97 11.15
C PRO A 88 -5.23 8.62 10.69
N ARG A 89 -4.45 7.86 9.94
CA ARG A 89 -4.86 6.53 9.51
C ARG A 89 -3.73 5.51 9.50
N LEU A 90 -4.09 4.26 9.72
CA LEU A 90 -3.18 3.13 9.62
C LEU A 90 -2.92 2.83 8.13
N VAL A 91 -1.65 2.82 7.73
CA VAL A 91 -1.20 2.50 6.37
C VAL A 91 -0.79 1.04 6.28
N ASP A 92 0.15 0.63 7.10
CA ASP A 92 0.60 -0.75 7.21
C ASP A 92 0.44 -1.25 8.64
N LEU A 93 -0.02 -2.47 8.81
CA LEU A 93 0.03 -3.24 10.04
C LEU A 93 0.09 -4.72 9.68
N PHE A 94 1.28 -5.31 9.74
CA PHE A 94 1.45 -6.71 9.38
C PHE A 94 2.52 -7.39 10.21
N ALA A 95 2.43 -8.71 10.25
CA ALA A 95 3.47 -9.61 10.71
C ALA A 95 3.88 -10.52 9.54
N GLU A 96 5.16 -10.87 9.49
CA GLU A 96 5.73 -11.73 8.45
C GLU A 96 6.62 -12.78 9.09
N TRP A 97 6.31 -14.06 8.82
CA TRP A 97 7.17 -15.16 9.13
C TRP A 97 8.21 -15.34 8.02
N GLN A 98 9.49 -15.28 8.38
CA GLN A 98 10.62 -15.19 7.46
C GLN A 98 11.69 -16.25 7.73
N LYS A 99 11.31 -17.43 8.23
CA LYS A 99 12.27 -18.49 8.58
C LYS A 99 13.04 -19.00 7.36
N TYR A 100 12.38 -19.07 6.21
CA TYR A 100 12.96 -19.57 4.97
C TYR A 100 12.91 -18.52 3.88
N ASP A 101 14.02 -18.30 3.17
CA ASP A 101 14.04 -17.37 2.02
C ASP A 101 13.04 -17.76 0.94
N PHE A 102 12.91 -19.06 0.71
CA PHE A 102 12.03 -19.59 -0.33
C PHE A 102 10.54 -19.58 0.04
N ALA A 103 10.19 -19.39 1.31
CA ALA A 103 8.81 -19.37 1.77
C ALA A 103 8.65 -18.45 2.98
N ARG A 104 8.05 -17.29 2.76
CA ARG A 104 7.70 -16.31 3.79
C ARG A 104 6.20 -16.05 3.73
N VAL A 105 5.58 -15.95 4.92
CA VAL A 105 4.14 -15.73 5.04
C VAL A 105 3.89 -14.39 5.71
N LYS A 106 3.15 -13.52 5.05
CA LYS A 106 2.79 -12.18 5.53
C LYS A 106 1.29 -12.09 5.77
N VAL A 107 0.91 -11.59 6.94
CA VAL A 107 -0.49 -11.43 7.37
C VAL A 107 -0.72 -10.04 7.90
N GLY A 108 -1.83 -9.40 7.53
CA GLY A 108 -2.21 -8.08 8.02
C GLY A 108 -2.58 -7.12 6.91
N GLN A 109 -2.37 -5.83 7.15
CA GLN A 109 -2.60 -4.76 6.19
C GLN A 109 -1.28 -4.28 5.61
N PHE A 110 -1.10 -4.34 4.29
CA PHE A 110 0.09 -3.92 3.56
C PHE A 110 -0.24 -3.61 2.10
N LYS A 111 0.70 -3.08 1.33
CA LYS A 111 0.48 -2.75 -0.09
C LYS A 111 0.24 -4.00 -0.93
N ARG A 112 -0.62 -3.88 -1.94
CA ARG A 112 -0.92 -4.96 -2.89
C ARG A 112 0.31 -5.30 -3.73
N PRO A 113 0.65 -6.59 -3.92
CA PRO A 113 1.81 -7.02 -4.69
C PRO A 113 1.51 -7.05 -6.20
N PHE A 114 1.10 -5.93 -6.76
CA PHE A 114 0.77 -5.81 -8.18
C PHE A 114 1.66 -4.75 -8.83
N THR A 115 2.39 -5.11 -9.89
CA THR A 115 3.46 -4.37 -10.56
C THR A 115 4.70 -4.11 -9.69
N PHE A 116 5.75 -3.50 -10.23
CA PHE A 116 6.90 -3.04 -9.44
C PHE A 116 6.68 -1.66 -8.83
N ASP A 117 5.88 -0.81 -9.48
CA ASP A 117 5.66 0.57 -9.06
C ASP A 117 4.71 0.68 -7.85
N ASN A 118 3.65 -0.14 -7.81
CA ASN A 118 2.63 -0.05 -6.77
C ASN A 118 3.15 -0.30 -5.33
N PRO A 119 3.97 -1.32 -5.05
CA PRO A 119 4.47 -1.58 -3.70
C PRO A 119 5.64 -0.66 -3.29
N LEU A 120 6.19 0.16 -4.18
CA LEU A 120 7.31 1.04 -3.85
C LEU A 120 6.98 2.00 -2.70
N HIS A 121 8.00 2.27 -1.91
CA HIS A 121 7.90 3.32 -0.91
C HIS A 121 7.88 4.70 -1.59
N PRO A 122 7.06 5.65 -1.14
CA PRO A 122 6.97 6.97 -1.79
C PRO A 122 8.30 7.71 -1.96
N ILE A 123 9.25 7.50 -1.03
CA ILE A 123 10.59 8.12 -1.13
C ILE A 123 11.50 7.43 -2.15
N ASP A 124 11.19 6.19 -2.55
CA ASP A 124 12.00 5.41 -3.49
C ASP A 124 11.47 5.46 -4.93
N GLN A 125 10.37 6.20 -5.15
CA GLN A 125 9.73 6.23 -6.47
C GLN A 125 10.53 6.98 -7.53
N GLY A 126 11.35 7.94 -7.15
CA GLY A 126 12.06 8.84 -8.07
C GLY A 126 11.17 9.91 -8.72
N PHE A 127 9.85 9.80 -8.60
CA PHE A 127 8.85 10.75 -9.07
C PHE A 127 7.88 11.11 -7.94
N MET A 128 7.16 12.22 -8.12
CA MET A 128 6.17 12.66 -7.12
C MET A 128 5.02 11.67 -6.93
N SER A 129 4.71 10.84 -7.92
CA SER A 129 3.58 9.91 -7.86
C SER A 129 3.93 8.63 -8.61
N VAL A 130 3.21 7.56 -8.29
CA VAL A 130 3.19 6.34 -9.11
C VAL A 130 2.74 6.65 -10.53
N GLY A 131 3.10 5.79 -11.48
CA GLY A 131 2.68 5.90 -12.86
C GLY A 131 1.15 5.99 -12.98
N GLN A 132 0.66 6.81 -13.92
CA GLN A 132 -0.78 7.04 -14.08
C GLN A 132 -1.57 5.75 -14.38
N ALA A 133 -0.98 4.82 -15.14
CA ALA A 133 -1.60 3.53 -15.44
C ALA A 133 -1.82 2.72 -14.15
N VAL A 134 -0.80 2.61 -13.32
CA VAL A 134 -0.88 1.93 -12.02
C VAL A 134 -1.87 2.65 -11.10
N LEU A 135 -1.82 3.98 -11.06
CA LEU A 135 -2.74 4.77 -10.24
C LEU A 135 -4.21 4.55 -10.60
N LYS A 136 -4.53 4.52 -11.89
CA LYS A 136 -5.91 4.36 -12.37
C LYS A 136 -6.40 2.92 -12.33
N LEU A 137 -5.56 1.96 -12.63
CA LEU A 137 -5.95 0.57 -12.79
C LEU A 137 -5.73 -0.27 -11.53
N ALA A 138 -4.64 -0.07 -10.80
CA ALA A 138 -4.39 -0.78 -9.56
C ALA A 138 -4.93 -0.06 -8.32
N GLY A 139 -5.25 1.22 -8.44
CA GLY A 139 -5.57 2.08 -7.32
C GLY A 139 -4.35 2.34 -6.44
N PHE A 140 -4.01 3.59 -6.20
CA PHE A 140 -2.98 3.91 -5.23
C PHE A 140 -3.45 3.47 -3.85
N SER A 141 -2.58 2.81 -3.09
CA SER A 141 -2.95 2.34 -1.75
C SER A 141 -3.42 3.46 -0.81
N ASP A 142 -3.18 4.69 -1.20
CA ASP A 142 -3.45 5.91 -0.44
C ASP A 142 -4.51 6.81 -1.07
N ARG A 143 -5.06 6.49 -2.23
CA ARG A 143 -6.03 7.36 -2.92
C ARG A 143 -7.38 6.69 -3.14
N SER A 144 -8.38 7.53 -3.12
CA SER A 144 -9.81 7.31 -3.27
C SER A 144 -10.22 6.32 -4.36
N GLY A 145 -11.21 5.52 -4.06
CA GLY A 145 -12.05 4.77 -5.00
C GLY A 145 -11.84 3.28 -5.00
N GLU A 146 -10.61 2.79 -5.06
CA GLU A 146 -10.29 1.38 -4.97
C GLU A 146 -9.13 1.17 -3.98
N GLN A 147 -9.43 1.27 -2.71
CA GLN A 147 -8.42 1.26 -1.66
C GLN A 147 -8.01 -0.16 -1.25
N PRO A 148 -6.76 -0.38 -0.81
CA PRO A 148 -6.34 -1.66 -0.27
C PRO A 148 -7.13 -1.99 0.99
N SER A 149 -7.59 -3.23 1.08
CA SER A 149 -8.44 -3.74 2.15
C SER A 149 -7.69 -4.16 3.40
N ASN A 150 -8.40 -4.21 4.51
CA ASN A 150 -7.98 -4.90 5.72
C ASN A 150 -8.03 -6.42 5.50
N GLY A 151 -7.06 -7.14 6.05
CA GLY A 151 -7.03 -8.60 6.01
C GLY A 151 -6.46 -9.15 4.71
N ARG A 152 -5.18 -9.53 4.77
CA ARG A 152 -4.42 -10.10 3.66
C ARG A 152 -3.57 -11.23 4.17
N LEU A 153 -3.46 -12.25 3.35
CA LEU A 153 -2.52 -13.33 3.52
C LEU A 153 -1.70 -13.41 2.23
N GLN A 154 -0.39 -13.35 2.34
CA GLN A 154 0.52 -13.45 1.20
C GLN A 154 1.62 -14.46 1.50
N LEU A 155 1.85 -15.35 0.55
CA LEU A 155 3.03 -16.20 0.46
C LEU A 155 3.99 -15.58 -0.56
N GLN A 156 5.27 -15.54 -0.22
CA GLN A 156 6.32 -15.03 -1.11
C GLN A 156 7.63 -15.75 -0.85
N GLY A 157 8.51 -15.77 -1.84
CA GLY A 157 9.82 -16.40 -1.67
C GLY A 157 10.80 -16.08 -2.77
N ASP A 158 12.07 -16.30 -2.45
CA ASP A 158 13.21 -16.11 -3.33
C ASP A 158 13.90 -17.46 -3.56
N VAL A 159 13.98 -17.87 -4.81
CA VAL A 159 14.48 -19.20 -5.21
C VAL A 159 15.52 -19.11 -6.33
N LEU A 160 16.08 -20.24 -6.71
CA LEU A 160 17.11 -20.39 -7.75
C LEU A 160 18.36 -19.55 -7.47
N PRO A 161 19.16 -19.89 -6.44
CA PRO A 161 20.43 -19.21 -6.22
C PRO A 161 21.41 -19.49 -7.36
N ASN A 162 22.12 -18.45 -7.81
CA ASN A 162 23.26 -18.64 -8.71
C ASN A 162 24.53 -19.00 -7.92
N ALA A 163 25.66 -19.17 -8.62
CA ALA A 163 26.95 -19.52 -8.00
C ALA A 163 27.44 -18.48 -6.96
N GLU A 164 26.99 -17.23 -7.04
CA GLU A 164 27.30 -16.15 -6.09
C GLU A 164 26.30 -16.08 -4.93
N GLY A 165 25.34 -16.99 -4.85
CA GLY A 165 24.28 -16.99 -3.83
C GLY A 165 23.13 -16.01 -4.08
N ARG A 166 23.14 -15.25 -5.18
CA ARG A 166 22.07 -14.33 -5.54
C ARG A 166 20.85 -15.09 -6.05
N LYS A 167 19.69 -14.83 -5.49
CA LYS A 167 18.43 -15.45 -5.93
C LYS A 167 18.02 -14.85 -7.28
N LEU A 168 17.69 -15.72 -8.22
CA LEU A 168 17.36 -15.34 -9.60
C LEU A 168 15.87 -15.21 -9.86
N LEU A 169 15.03 -15.79 -9.00
CA LEU A 169 13.60 -15.78 -9.17
C LEU A 169 12.90 -15.46 -7.86
N HIS A 170 11.94 -14.54 -7.92
CA HIS A 170 11.02 -14.24 -6.85
C HIS A 170 9.59 -14.57 -7.27
N TYR A 171 8.81 -15.07 -6.33
CA TYR A 171 7.37 -15.25 -6.51
C TYR A 171 6.60 -14.69 -5.32
N GLN A 172 5.37 -14.27 -5.57
CA GLN A 172 4.44 -13.85 -4.54
C GLN A 172 3.01 -14.10 -4.98
N VAL A 173 2.15 -14.52 -4.06
CA VAL A 173 0.72 -14.68 -4.27
C VAL A 173 -0.01 -14.44 -2.95
N GLY A 174 -1.16 -13.80 -2.99
CA GLY A 174 -1.93 -13.53 -1.79
C GLY A 174 -3.41 -13.40 -2.04
N ILE A 175 -4.15 -13.52 -0.94
CA ILE A 175 -5.61 -13.34 -0.89
C ILE A 175 -5.89 -12.04 -0.16
N PHE A 176 -6.74 -11.21 -0.76
CA PHE A 176 -7.02 -9.85 -0.30
C PHE A 176 -8.53 -9.62 -0.24
N ASN A 177 -8.99 -8.87 0.74
CA ASN A 177 -10.35 -8.35 0.69
C ASN A 177 -10.47 -7.33 -0.45
N GLY A 178 -11.55 -7.34 -1.22
CA GLY A 178 -11.74 -6.47 -2.39
C GLY A 178 -11.89 -4.98 -2.06
N GLN A 179 -12.22 -4.65 -0.80
CA GLN A 179 -12.49 -3.30 -0.31
C GLN A 179 -11.21 -2.52 0.06
N GLY A 180 -11.35 -1.22 0.33
CA GLY A 180 -10.26 -0.31 0.63
C GLY A 180 -9.58 -0.48 2.00
N ILE A 181 -8.53 0.32 2.21
CA ILE A 181 -7.81 0.40 3.49
C ILE A 181 -8.76 0.86 4.61
N ASN A 182 -8.66 0.24 5.78
CA ASN A 182 -9.52 0.52 6.94
C ASN A 182 -11.03 0.39 6.66
N THR A 183 -11.41 -0.32 5.60
CA THR A 183 -12.80 -0.53 5.21
C THR A 183 -13.19 -1.99 5.41
N LYS A 184 -14.32 -2.20 6.08
CA LYS A 184 -14.87 -3.55 6.26
C LYS A 184 -15.31 -4.12 4.90
N ASP A 185 -15.04 -5.39 4.70
CA ASP A 185 -15.53 -6.12 3.54
C ASP A 185 -17.08 -6.12 3.51
N VAL A 186 -17.67 -5.82 2.37
CA VAL A 186 -19.14 -5.73 2.20
C VAL A 186 -19.71 -6.89 1.40
N ASP A 187 -18.85 -7.68 0.75
CA ASP A 187 -19.21 -8.94 0.10
C ASP A 187 -18.32 -10.08 0.61
N GLN A 188 -18.55 -11.28 0.12
CA GLN A 188 -17.74 -12.45 0.49
C GLN A 188 -16.65 -12.75 -0.54
N CYS A 189 -16.49 -11.89 -1.55
CA CYS A 189 -15.51 -12.09 -2.61
C CYS A 189 -14.12 -11.68 -2.14
N LYS A 190 -13.13 -12.43 -2.58
CA LYS A 190 -11.73 -12.15 -2.31
C LYS A 190 -10.98 -11.93 -3.60
N ASP A 191 -10.05 -10.98 -3.57
CA ASP A 191 -9.12 -10.76 -4.67
C ASP A 191 -7.92 -11.69 -4.51
N VAL A 192 -7.49 -12.33 -5.58
CA VAL A 192 -6.22 -13.05 -5.67
C VAL A 192 -5.26 -12.19 -6.46
N ILE A 193 -4.11 -11.85 -5.84
CA ILE A 193 -3.10 -11.00 -6.46
C ILE A 193 -1.75 -11.66 -6.31
N GLY A 194 -0.98 -11.67 -7.39
CA GLY A 194 0.35 -12.23 -7.33
C GLY A 194 1.22 -11.85 -8.51
N GLY A 195 2.46 -12.31 -8.49
CA GLY A 195 3.42 -12.10 -9.55
C GLY A 195 4.65 -12.97 -9.38
N ILE A 196 5.36 -13.11 -10.47
CA ILE A 196 6.63 -13.80 -10.54
C ILE A 196 7.60 -12.95 -11.37
N TRP A 197 8.83 -12.85 -10.94
CA TRP A 197 9.86 -12.14 -11.70
C TRP A 197 11.22 -12.81 -11.61
N VAL A 198 11.98 -12.60 -12.67
CA VAL A 198 13.37 -13.04 -12.77
C VAL A 198 14.33 -11.87 -12.61
N MET A 199 15.50 -12.15 -12.06
CA MET A 199 16.58 -11.20 -11.83
C MET A 199 17.86 -11.70 -12.52
N PRO A 200 17.92 -11.67 -13.88
CA PRO A 200 18.99 -12.32 -14.63
C PRO A 200 20.38 -11.71 -14.36
N VAL A 201 20.45 -10.39 -14.23
CA VAL A 201 21.67 -9.69 -13.89
C VAL A 201 21.46 -8.78 -12.68
N LYS A 202 22.53 -8.35 -12.05
CA LYS A 202 22.46 -7.44 -10.89
C LYS A 202 21.78 -6.13 -11.29
N GLY A 203 20.79 -5.72 -10.49
CA GLY A 203 20.02 -4.50 -10.73
C GLY A 203 18.86 -4.64 -11.70
N MET A 204 18.74 -5.76 -12.44
CA MET A 204 17.65 -6.00 -13.39
C MET A 204 16.60 -6.94 -12.78
N ARG A 205 15.34 -6.61 -12.98
CA ARG A 205 14.20 -7.50 -12.72
C ARG A 205 13.14 -7.33 -13.79
N VAL A 206 12.58 -8.45 -14.24
CA VAL A 206 11.49 -8.50 -15.21
C VAL A 206 10.44 -9.48 -14.71
N GLY A 207 9.17 -9.08 -14.68
CA GLY A 207 8.13 -9.90 -14.09
C GLY A 207 6.76 -9.68 -14.67
N VAL A 208 5.92 -10.67 -14.41
CA VAL A 208 4.51 -10.69 -14.76
C VAL A 208 3.66 -10.72 -13.49
N PHE A 209 2.51 -10.09 -13.55
CA PHE A 209 1.59 -9.97 -12.42
C PHE A 209 0.16 -10.23 -12.86
N GLY A 210 -0.62 -10.83 -11.97
CA GLY A 210 -2.04 -11.07 -12.13
C GLY A 210 -2.84 -10.56 -10.95
N TRP A 211 -4.07 -10.15 -11.23
CA TRP A 211 -5.04 -9.77 -10.24
C TRP A 211 -6.43 -10.16 -10.70
N GLU A 212 -7.01 -11.13 -10.01
CA GLU A 212 -8.38 -11.59 -10.17
C GLU A 212 -9.19 -11.20 -8.96
N GLY A 213 -10.33 -10.53 -9.16
CA GLY A 213 -11.14 -10.09 -8.04
C GLY A 213 -12.39 -9.30 -8.44
N SER A 214 -12.90 -8.54 -7.50
CA SER A 214 -14.08 -7.75 -7.68
C SER A 214 -14.03 -6.44 -6.88
N VAL A 215 -14.91 -5.51 -7.25
CA VAL A 215 -15.21 -4.32 -6.44
C VAL A 215 -16.67 -4.35 -6.06
N ALA A 216 -16.97 -4.27 -4.79
CA ALA A 216 -18.32 -4.30 -4.26
C ALA A 216 -18.74 -2.96 -3.64
N ARG A 217 -19.97 -2.59 -3.83
CA ARG A 217 -20.60 -1.43 -3.19
C ARG A 217 -22.02 -1.76 -2.75
N ARG A 218 -22.41 -1.19 -1.63
CA ARG A 218 -23.80 -1.21 -1.16
C ARG A 218 -24.52 0.01 -1.70
N GLY A 219 -25.71 -0.19 -2.26
CA GLY A 219 -26.53 0.89 -2.82
C GLY A 219 -27.74 0.37 -3.58
N THR A 220 -28.36 1.24 -4.35
CA THR A 220 -29.45 0.93 -5.27
C THR A 220 -28.96 1.07 -6.71
N TRP A 221 -29.42 0.24 -7.62
CA TRP A 221 -29.12 0.30 -9.05
C TRP A 221 -30.29 -0.22 -9.87
N SER A 222 -30.40 0.24 -11.10
CA SER A 222 -31.33 -0.33 -12.06
C SER A 222 -30.63 -1.32 -12.97
N ASP A 223 -31.30 -2.41 -13.32
CA ASP A 223 -30.85 -3.35 -14.36
C ASP A 223 -31.18 -2.81 -15.77
N ALA A 224 -30.87 -3.62 -16.80
CA ALA A 224 -31.12 -3.26 -18.18
C ALA A 224 -32.62 -3.17 -18.51
N ALA A 225 -33.52 -3.79 -17.74
CA ALA A 225 -34.96 -3.72 -17.86
C ALA A 225 -35.58 -2.55 -17.07
N GLY A 226 -34.73 -1.76 -16.38
CA GLY A 226 -35.19 -0.62 -15.56
C GLY A 226 -35.67 -1.02 -14.16
N VAL A 227 -35.55 -2.28 -13.76
CA VAL A 227 -35.95 -2.74 -12.43
C VAL A 227 -34.96 -2.26 -11.38
N LEU A 228 -35.47 -1.67 -10.30
CA LEU A 228 -34.65 -1.17 -9.20
C LEU A 228 -34.28 -2.30 -8.24
N HIS A 229 -32.98 -2.45 -8.01
CA HIS A 229 -32.40 -3.37 -7.04
C HIS A 229 -31.74 -2.62 -5.89
N SER A 230 -31.74 -3.21 -4.70
CA SER A 230 -31.05 -2.68 -3.51
C SER A 230 -30.23 -3.76 -2.83
N GLY A 231 -29.06 -3.42 -2.35
CA GLY A 231 -28.18 -4.38 -1.66
C GLY A 231 -26.70 -4.18 -1.97
N VAL A 232 -25.95 -5.27 -1.97
CA VAL A 232 -24.52 -5.29 -2.36
C VAL A 232 -24.42 -5.75 -3.79
N ARG A 233 -23.77 -4.94 -4.63
CA ARG A 233 -23.43 -5.30 -6.02
C ARG A 233 -21.93 -5.46 -6.14
N SER A 234 -21.48 -6.62 -6.60
CA SER A 234 -20.09 -6.91 -6.90
C SER A 234 -19.86 -6.88 -8.40
N LEU A 235 -18.81 -6.21 -8.84
CA LEU A 235 -18.42 -6.07 -10.24
C LEU A 235 -17.05 -6.73 -10.45
N PRO A 236 -16.91 -7.64 -11.43
CA PRO A 236 -15.66 -8.34 -11.68
C PRO A 236 -14.56 -7.38 -12.15
N LYS A 237 -13.34 -7.73 -11.79
CA LYS A 237 -12.14 -6.97 -12.06
C LYS A 237 -10.98 -7.93 -12.35
N HIS A 238 -10.44 -7.86 -13.56
CA HIS A 238 -9.35 -8.70 -14.04
C HIS A 238 -8.21 -7.80 -14.49
N ARG A 239 -7.00 -8.03 -14.01
CA ARG A 239 -5.84 -7.22 -14.35
C ARG A 239 -4.61 -8.08 -14.51
N TYR A 240 -3.79 -7.75 -15.48
CA TYR A 240 -2.45 -8.30 -15.62
C TYR A 240 -1.45 -7.20 -15.96
N ALA A 241 -0.21 -7.43 -15.62
CA ALA A 241 0.86 -6.49 -15.88
C ALA A 241 2.17 -7.19 -16.25
N LEU A 242 2.94 -6.52 -17.10
CA LEU A 242 4.34 -6.81 -17.37
C LEU A 242 5.15 -5.64 -16.86
N SER A 243 6.13 -5.90 -16.01
CA SER A 243 6.98 -4.85 -15.42
C SER A 243 8.45 -5.19 -15.61
N GLY A 244 9.24 -4.19 -16.01
CA GLY A 244 10.68 -4.26 -16.10
C GLY A 244 11.34 -3.11 -15.35
N GLU A 245 12.43 -3.41 -14.65
CA GLU A 245 13.24 -2.40 -13.97
C GLU A 245 14.70 -2.76 -14.10
N TYR A 246 15.52 -1.74 -14.37
CA TYR A 246 16.97 -1.84 -14.34
C TYR A 246 17.57 -0.66 -13.57
N LYS A 247 18.34 -1.00 -12.55
CA LYS A 247 19.07 -0.05 -11.70
C LYS A 247 20.57 -0.26 -11.89
N VAL A 248 21.26 0.76 -12.36
CA VAL A 248 22.71 0.75 -12.54
C VAL A 248 23.27 2.11 -12.13
N ASN A 249 24.22 2.11 -11.21
CA ASN A 249 24.77 3.34 -10.61
C ASN A 249 23.62 4.26 -10.12
N ASP A 250 23.57 5.49 -10.59
CA ASP A 250 22.57 6.50 -10.25
C ASP A 250 21.32 6.47 -11.14
N TRP A 251 21.28 5.56 -12.12
CA TRP A 251 20.18 5.45 -13.06
C TRP A 251 19.19 4.36 -12.66
N THR A 252 17.92 4.69 -12.76
CA THR A 252 16.83 3.74 -12.65
C THR A 252 15.91 3.89 -13.86
N VAL A 253 15.79 2.83 -14.64
CA VAL A 253 14.81 2.74 -15.74
C VAL A 253 13.74 1.76 -15.33
N ARG A 254 12.48 2.18 -15.39
CA ARG A 254 11.31 1.34 -15.12
C ARG A 254 10.28 1.51 -16.22
N SER A 255 9.73 0.38 -16.67
CA SER A 255 8.65 0.33 -17.64
C SER A 255 7.61 -0.67 -17.19
N GLU A 256 6.34 -0.30 -17.34
CA GLU A 256 5.22 -1.16 -16.97
C GLU A 256 4.13 -1.09 -18.04
N TYR A 257 3.64 -2.26 -18.42
CA TYR A 257 2.42 -2.42 -19.20
C TYR A 257 1.35 -2.99 -18.27
N VAL A 258 0.20 -2.32 -18.20
CA VAL A 258 -0.92 -2.78 -17.37
C VAL A 258 -2.18 -2.83 -18.23
N HIS A 259 -2.82 -3.99 -18.22
CA HIS A 259 -4.13 -4.18 -18.85
C HIS A 259 -5.18 -4.50 -17.79
N SER A 260 -6.38 -3.94 -17.96
CA SER A 260 -7.49 -4.19 -17.05
C SER A 260 -8.77 -4.34 -17.83
N THR A 261 -9.54 -5.37 -17.48
CA THR A 261 -10.93 -5.56 -17.93
C THR A 261 -11.84 -5.66 -16.72
N GLY A 262 -13.14 -5.44 -16.93
CA GLY A 262 -14.14 -5.48 -15.89
C GLY A 262 -15.13 -4.33 -15.98
N LYS A 263 -15.89 -4.14 -14.92
CA LYS A 263 -16.90 -3.10 -14.81
C LYS A 263 -16.57 -2.15 -13.66
N ALA A 264 -16.86 -0.88 -13.82
CA ALA A 264 -16.74 0.14 -12.78
C ALA A 264 -18.13 0.65 -12.40
N PHE A 265 -18.30 1.08 -11.14
CA PHE A 265 -19.49 1.81 -10.74
C PHE A 265 -19.47 3.19 -11.39
N SER A 266 -20.55 3.56 -12.07
CA SER A 266 -20.72 4.91 -12.56
C SER A 266 -20.82 5.88 -11.38
N THR A 267 -20.11 6.98 -11.47
CA THR A 267 -20.25 8.11 -10.53
C THR A 267 -21.48 8.97 -10.80
N ALA A 268 -22.18 8.69 -11.89
CA ALA A 268 -23.34 9.49 -12.34
C ALA A 268 -24.66 9.14 -11.62
N ILE A 269 -24.67 8.21 -10.68
CA ILE A 269 -25.85 7.92 -9.87
C ILE A 269 -25.64 8.51 -8.48
N THR A 270 -25.66 9.80 -8.40
CA THR A 270 -25.93 10.51 -7.17
C THR A 270 -26.37 11.91 -7.53
N ASN A 271 -27.64 12.06 -7.59
CA ASN A 271 -28.40 13.26 -7.19
C ASN A 271 -29.75 13.15 -7.84
N THR A 272 -30.60 12.33 -7.25
CA THR A 272 -32.01 12.64 -7.21
C THR A 272 -32.30 12.92 -5.75
N ASN A 273 -32.50 14.21 -5.47
CA ASN A 273 -33.13 14.70 -4.26
C ASN A 273 -34.47 14.02 -4.04
#